data_6d9e99eadcd72987bdd3b6f2cf3b91db
#
_entry.id   6d9e99eadcd72987bdd3b6f2cf3b91db
#
_cell.length_a   1.000
_cell.length_b   1.000
_cell.length_c   1.000
_cell.angle_alpha   90.00
_cell.angle_beta   90.00
_cell.angle_gamma   90.00
#
_symmetry.space_group_name_H-M   'P 1'
#
loop_
_entity.id
_entity.type
_entity.pdbx_description
1 polymer ?
#
loop_
_entity_poly.entity_id
_entity_poly.type
_entity_poly.pdbx_seq_one_letter_code
_entity_poly.pdbx_strand_id
1 'polypeptide(L)'
;MTSRALQRVPVRRGRRTLLPLPPPLARLQREVEARIAELPTRLNEYGFDPFGADPRCGMALTLPMALLYRHWLRVETHGIERVPEGRVLLIANHAGNTFAYDGVMLAMAMLLEAKPPRMLRGMAEYYLPTIPFFSVFMHRMGSVVGTPSNCAHLL
;
A
#
# COMPACT_ATOMS: atom_id res chain seq x y z
N MET A 1 9.82 3.14 -29.47
CA MET A 1 9.37 2.73 -28.11
C MET A 1 8.30 3.71 -27.66
N THR A 2 7.04 3.35 -27.86
CA THR A 2 5.88 4.20 -27.57
C THR A 2 5.66 4.27 -26.06
N SER A 3 5.77 5.47 -25.52
CA SER A 3 5.41 5.81 -24.14
C SER A 3 3.94 5.45 -23.90
N ARG A 4 3.66 4.30 -23.26
CA ARG A 4 2.31 3.99 -22.78
C ARG A 4 1.99 4.97 -21.66
N ALA A 5 1.03 5.83 -21.90
CA ALA A 5 0.51 6.78 -20.93
C ALA A 5 0.11 6.03 -19.62
N LEU A 6 0.48 6.60 -18.49
CA LEU A 6 0.08 6.11 -17.17
C LEU A 6 -1.46 6.10 -17.09
N GLN A 7 -2.04 4.92 -17.07
CA GLN A 7 -3.48 4.78 -16.86
C GLN A 7 -3.78 5.04 -15.37
N ARG A 8 -4.53 6.11 -15.09
CA ARG A 8 -5.06 6.36 -13.75
C ARG A 8 -6.03 5.24 -13.38
N VAL A 9 -5.87 4.70 -12.19
CA VAL A 9 -6.76 3.67 -11.66
C VAL A 9 -8.19 4.21 -11.63
N PRO A 10 -9.16 3.62 -12.35
CA PRO A 10 -10.55 4.02 -12.21
C PRO A 10 -11.03 3.54 -10.84
N VAL A 11 -11.15 4.46 -9.90
CA VAL A 11 -11.83 4.20 -8.64
C VAL A 11 -13.30 3.94 -8.95
N ARG A 12 -13.66 2.66 -9.17
CA ARG A 12 -15.07 2.28 -9.22
C ARG A 12 -15.69 2.68 -7.90
N ARG A 13 -16.64 3.62 -7.94
CA ARG A 13 -17.51 3.94 -6.80
C ARG A 13 -18.06 2.62 -6.27
N GLY A 14 -17.54 2.17 -5.13
CA GLY A 14 -17.93 0.92 -4.51
C GLY A 14 -19.44 0.88 -4.30
N ARG A 15 -20.01 -0.32 -4.30
CA ARG A 15 -21.39 -0.56 -3.90
C ARG A 15 -21.67 0.26 -2.63
N ARG A 16 -22.71 1.10 -2.67
CA ARG A 16 -23.17 1.84 -1.51
C ARG A 16 -23.31 0.86 -0.35
N THR A 17 -22.51 1.05 0.67
CA THR A 17 -22.70 0.38 1.95
C THR A 17 -24.13 0.68 2.40
N LEU A 18 -24.87 -0.33 2.82
CA LEU A 18 -26.29 -0.20 3.19
C LEU A 18 -26.53 0.78 4.35
N LEU A 19 -25.47 1.16 5.07
CA LEU A 19 -25.52 2.16 6.13
C LEU A 19 -24.45 3.22 5.85
N PRO A 20 -24.77 4.53 6.03
CA PRO A 20 -23.78 5.59 5.91
C PRO A 20 -22.74 5.45 7.02
N LEU A 21 -21.46 5.52 6.64
CA LEU A 21 -20.38 5.50 7.63
C LEU A 21 -20.49 6.73 8.55
N PRO A 22 -20.13 6.59 9.83
CA PRO A 22 -19.98 7.74 10.73
C PRO A 22 -19.12 8.83 10.10
N PRO A 23 -19.41 10.11 10.31
CA PRO A 23 -18.71 11.22 9.66
C PRO A 23 -17.18 11.16 9.71
N PRO A 24 -16.54 10.81 10.84
CA PRO A 24 -15.07 10.70 10.90
C PRO A 24 -14.54 9.58 10.01
N LEU A 25 -15.23 8.43 9.98
CA LEU A 25 -14.84 7.29 9.15
C LEU A 25 -15.04 7.59 7.65
N ALA A 26 -16.13 8.24 7.29
CA ALA A 26 -16.37 8.68 5.92
C ALA A 26 -15.34 9.71 5.44
N ARG A 27 -14.81 10.55 6.34
CA ARG A 27 -13.73 11.50 6.03
C ARG A 27 -12.42 10.76 5.77
N LEU A 28 -12.05 9.83 6.65
CA LEU A 28 -10.86 9.01 6.49
C LEU A 28 -10.92 8.17 5.22
N GLN A 29 -12.07 7.58 4.89
CA GLN A 29 -12.24 6.85 3.66
C GLN A 29 -11.97 7.73 2.43
N ARG A 30 -12.52 8.94 2.37
CA ARG A 30 -12.26 9.88 1.27
C ARG A 30 -10.79 10.26 1.16
N GLU A 31 -10.11 10.47 2.31
CA GLU A 31 -8.67 10.72 2.35
C GLU A 31 -7.90 9.55 1.72
N VAL A 32 -8.16 8.33 2.16
CA VAL A 32 -7.51 7.11 1.64
C VAL A 32 -7.76 6.95 0.14
N GLU A 33 -9.02 7.11 -0.30
CA GLU A 33 -9.38 7.02 -1.73
C GLU A 33 -8.63 8.06 -2.57
N ALA A 34 -8.54 9.30 -2.10
CA ALA A 34 -7.81 10.37 -2.78
C ALA A 34 -6.32 10.04 -2.90
N ARG A 35 -5.70 9.58 -1.82
CA ARG A 35 -4.27 9.22 -1.79
C ARG A 35 -3.96 8.02 -2.71
N ILE A 36 -4.82 7.01 -2.73
CA ILE A 36 -4.66 5.87 -3.65
C ILE A 36 -4.82 6.31 -5.11
N ALA A 37 -5.75 7.23 -5.40
CA ALA A 37 -5.96 7.73 -6.75
C ALA A 37 -4.77 8.55 -7.31
N GLU A 38 -3.94 9.12 -6.44
CA GLU A 38 -2.71 9.84 -6.80
C GLU A 38 -1.52 8.91 -7.06
N LEU A 39 -1.59 7.62 -6.67
CA LEU A 39 -0.47 6.68 -6.84
C LEU A 39 -0.17 6.47 -8.33
N PRO A 40 1.12 6.57 -8.75
CA PRO A 40 1.54 6.32 -10.13
C PRO A 40 1.59 4.81 -10.40
N THR A 41 0.44 4.16 -10.54
CA THR A 41 0.36 2.70 -10.70
C THR A 41 0.17 2.33 -12.17
N ARG A 42 1.05 1.47 -12.70
CA ARG A 42 0.88 0.85 -14.01
C ARG A 42 0.13 -0.47 -13.83
N LEU A 43 -1.05 -0.57 -14.40
CA LEU A 43 -1.85 -1.79 -14.33
C LEU A 43 -1.87 -2.49 -15.69
N ASN A 44 -1.89 -3.83 -15.67
CA ASN A 44 -2.14 -4.66 -16.84
C ASN A 44 -3.65 -4.69 -17.16
N GLU A 45 -4.02 -5.42 -18.22
CA GLU A 45 -5.41 -5.58 -18.67
C GLU A 45 -6.36 -6.19 -17.63
N TYR A 46 -5.82 -6.93 -16.65
CA TYR A 46 -6.57 -7.55 -15.55
C TYR A 46 -6.66 -6.66 -14.31
N GLY A 47 -6.01 -5.51 -14.33
CA GLY A 47 -6.02 -4.55 -13.23
C GLY A 47 -4.98 -4.80 -12.15
N PHE A 48 -3.92 -5.56 -12.45
CA PHE A 48 -2.79 -5.82 -11.56
C PHE A 48 -1.54 -5.07 -12.01
N ASP A 49 -0.72 -4.71 -11.06
CA ASP A 49 0.60 -4.21 -11.36
C ASP A 49 1.58 -5.35 -11.74
N PRO A 50 2.81 -5.05 -12.17
CA PRO A 50 3.80 -6.07 -12.56
C PRO A 50 4.15 -7.08 -11.46
N PHE A 51 3.90 -6.75 -10.20
CA PHE A 51 4.17 -7.61 -9.04
C PHE A 51 2.90 -8.25 -8.46
N GLY A 52 1.75 -8.09 -9.11
CA GLY A 52 0.48 -8.71 -8.71
C GLY A 52 -0.34 -7.91 -7.72
N ALA A 53 0.06 -6.67 -7.38
CA ALA A 53 -0.75 -5.81 -6.53
C ALA A 53 -2.09 -5.45 -7.19
N ASP A 54 -3.15 -5.49 -6.40
CA ASP A 54 -4.50 -5.13 -6.81
C ASP A 54 -4.95 -3.90 -6.01
N PRO A 55 -5.06 -2.73 -6.64
CA PRO A 55 -5.49 -1.51 -5.94
C PRO A 55 -6.85 -1.63 -5.27
N ARG A 56 -7.73 -2.51 -5.77
CA ARG A 56 -9.07 -2.74 -5.18
C ARG A 56 -8.96 -3.51 -3.87
N CYS A 57 -8.09 -4.53 -3.84
CA CYS A 57 -7.78 -5.28 -2.64
C CYS A 57 -7.06 -4.38 -1.61
N GLY A 58 -6.08 -3.61 -2.10
CA GLY A 58 -5.39 -2.59 -1.30
C GLY A 58 -6.36 -1.62 -0.64
N MET A 59 -7.33 -1.07 -1.38
CA MET A 59 -8.31 -0.13 -0.86
C MET A 59 -9.15 -0.73 0.28
N ALA A 60 -9.61 -1.98 0.14
CA ALA A 60 -10.43 -2.64 1.15
C ALA A 60 -9.71 -2.82 2.49
N LEU A 61 -8.39 -3.03 2.45
CA LEU A 61 -7.57 -3.26 3.65
C LEU A 61 -6.89 -1.98 4.16
N THR A 62 -6.66 -1.00 3.30
CA THR A 62 -6.03 0.26 3.70
C THR A 62 -6.87 1.05 4.68
N LEU A 63 -8.20 1.05 4.55
CA LEU A 63 -9.06 1.79 5.48
C LEU A 63 -8.96 1.28 6.93
N PRO A 64 -9.04 -0.03 7.24
CA PRO A 64 -8.77 -0.54 8.58
C PRO A 64 -7.36 -0.20 9.08
N MET A 65 -6.35 -0.29 8.21
CA MET A 65 -4.98 0.05 8.58
C MET A 65 -4.80 1.56 8.84
N ALA A 66 -5.47 2.41 8.08
CA ALA A 66 -5.51 3.85 8.31
C ALA A 66 -6.21 4.20 9.63
N LEU A 67 -7.25 3.46 10.02
CA LEU A 67 -7.89 3.58 11.33
C LEU A 67 -6.93 3.22 12.46
N LEU A 68 -6.20 2.10 12.33
CA LEU A 68 -5.17 1.73 13.29
C LEU A 68 -4.08 2.80 13.37
N TYR A 69 -3.63 3.31 12.24
CA TYR A 69 -2.60 4.34 12.14
C TYR A 69 -3.02 5.63 12.85
N ARG A 70 -4.20 6.17 12.50
CA ARG A 70 -4.65 7.50 12.98
C ARG A 70 -5.24 7.48 14.39
N HIS A 71 -6.00 6.43 14.74
CA HIS A 71 -6.87 6.46 15.93
C HIS A 71 -6.45 5.48 17.03
N TRP A 72 -5.92 4.32 16.66
CA TRP A 72 -5.56 3.32 17.66
C TRP A 72 -4.10 3.47 18.10
N LEU A 73 -3.16 3.33 17.17
CA LEU A 73 -1.74 3.45 17.46
C LEU A 73 -1.28 4.92 17.52
N ARG A 74 -2.03 5.83 16.93
CA ARG A 74 -1.75 7.27 16.91
C ARG A 74 -0.32 7.55 16.47
N VAL A 75 0.06 6.96 15.35
CA VAL A 75 1.43 7.02 14.84
C VAL A 75 1.79 8.47 14.50
N GLU A 76 2.90 8.92 15.04
CA GLU A 76 3.52 10.19 14.70
C GLU A 76 4.68 9.94 13.75
N THR A 77 4.66 10.65 12.62
CA THR A 77 5.68 10.52 11.58
C THR A 77 6.54 11.78 11.54
N HIS A 78 7.85 11.60 11.64
CA HIS A 78 8.82 12.71 11.58
C HIS A 78 9.81 12.49 10.45
N GLY A 79 10.12 13.54 9.69
CA GLY A 79 11.15 13.49 8.65
C GLY A 79 10.74 12.80 7.36
N ILE A 80 9.45 12.60 7.11
CA ILE A 80 8.96 11.96 5.88
C ILE A 80 9.32 12.78 4.63
N GLU A 81 9.47 14.07 4.78
CA GLU A 81 9.92 15.00 3.73
C GLU A 81 11.37 14.78 3.31
N ARG A 82 12.15 14.04 4.10
CA ARG A 82 13.55 13.69 3.79
C ARG A 82 13.67 12.46 2.91
N VAL A 83 12.57 11.73 2.69
CA VAL A 83 12.59 10.57 1.80
C VAL A 83 12.83 11.06 0.37
N PRO A 84 13.92 10.64 -0.30
CA PRO A 84 14.27 11.13 -1.63
C PRO A 84 13.16 10.82 -2.65
N GLU A 85 13.12 11.62 -3.70
CA GLU A 85 12.29 11.30 -4.87
C GLU A 85 12.82 10.06 -5.59
N GLY A 86 11.95 9.42 -6.39
CA GLY A 86 12.30 8.22 -7.14
C GLY A 86 12.22 6.93 -6.31
N ARG A 87 12.98 5.92 -6.72
CA ARG A 87 13.00 4.62 -6.06
C ARG A 87 13.93 4.65 -4.86
N VAL A 88 13.48 4.14 -3.73
CA VAL A 88 14.26 4.10 -2.49
C VAL A 88 14.06 2.78 -1.77
N LEU A 89 15.10 2.31 -1.11
CA LEU A 89 15.04 1.20 -0.16
C LEU A 89 14.94 1.78 1.25
N LEU A 90 13.83 1.52 1.94
CA LEU A 90 13.65 1.87 3.34
C LEU A 90 14.03 0.66 4.20
N ILE A 91 14.96 0.87 5.11
CA ILE A 91 15.40 -0.15 6.07
C ILE A 91 14.98 0.30 7.45
N ALA A 92 14.26 -0.56 8.17
CA ALA A 92 13.76 -0.27 9.51
C ALA A 92 13.94 -1.47 10.43
N ASN A 93 14.00 -1.23 11.73
CA ASN A 93 13.94 -2.30 12.72
C ASN A 93 12.57 -2.98 12.67
N HIS A 94 12.57 -4.30 12.68
CA HIS A 94 11.34 -5.08 12.69
C HIS A 94 11.00 -5.47 14.14
N ALA A 95 10.00 -4.79 14.70
CA ALA A 95 9.50 -5.03 16.06
C ALA A 95 8.09 -5.63 16.11
N GLY A 96 7.44 -5.76 14.95
CA GLY A 96 6.04 -6.16 14.83
C GLY A 96 5.79 -7.66 14.92
N ASN A 97 6.82 -8.49 15.11
CA ASN A 97 6.70 -9.95 15.14
C ASN A 97 5.94 -10.46 13.89
N THR A 98 5.15 -11.53 14.02
CA THR A 98 4.43 -12.16 12.90
C THR A 98 3.50 -11.22 12.13
N PHE A 99 2.95 -10.19 12.76
CA PHE A 99 1.99 -9.27 12.12
C PHE A 99 2.61 -8.05 11.46
N ALA A 100 3.91 -7.83 11.56
CA ALA A 100 4.64 -6.73 10.91
C ALA A 100 3.93 -5.36 11.01
N TYR A 101 3.35 -5.02 12.17
CA TYR A 101 2.63 -3.75 12.38
C TYR A 101 3.48 -2.53 12.06
N ASP A 102 4.76 -2.58 12.38
CA ASP A 102 5.76 -1.56 12.08
C ASP A 102 5.86 -1.30 10.56
N GLY A 103 5.99 -2.36 9.77
CA GLY A 103 6.01 -2.26 8.30
C GLY A 103 4.70 -1.72 7.73
N VAL A 104 3.55 -2.15 8.29
CA VAL A 104 2.24 -1.64 7.89
C VAL A 104 2.08 -0.17 8.24
N MET A 105 2.52 0.27 9.42
CA MET A 105 2.44 1.68 9.82
C MET A 105 3.37 2.55 8.97
N LEU A 106 4.57 2.06 8.63
CA LEU A 106 5.45 2.74 7.69
C LEU A 106 4.81 2.88 6.30
N ALA A 107 4.13 1.83 5.82
CA ALA A 107 3.39 1.90 4.56
C ALA A 107 2.24 2.92 4.62
N MET A 108 1.54 3.01 5.75
CA MET A 108 0.49 4.03 5.95
C MET A 108 1.08 5.44 5.99
N ALA A 109 2.21 5.66 6.65
CA ALA A 109 2.91 6.95 6.64
C ALA A 109 3.25 7.38 5.21
N MET A 110 3.85 6.48 4.42
CA MET A 110 4.22 6.76 3.03
C MET A 110 3.00 7.03 2.13
N LEU A 111 1.89 6.39 2.38
CA LEU A 111 0.66 6.62 1.63
C LEU A 111 -0.04 7.92 2.05
N LEU A 112 -0.22 8.13 3.37
CA LEU A 112 -1.08 9.20 3.88
C LEU A 112 -0.35 10.54 4.04
N GLU A 113 0.94 10.54 4.30
CA GLU A 113 1.68 11.74 4.68
C GLU A 113 2.77 12.15 3.66
N ALA A 114 3.36 11.22 2.90
CA ALA A 114 4.33 11.57 1.88
C ALA A 114 3.69 12.41 0.75
N LYS A 115 4.47 13.30 0.16
CA LYS A 115 4.06 14.16 -0.95
C LYS A 115 5.08 14.07 -2.09
N PRO A 116 4.73 13.46 -3.22
CA PRO A 116 3.47 12.74 -3.52
C PRO A 116 3.31 11.45 -2.69
N PRO A 117 2.08 10.88 -2.61
CA PRO A 117 1.87 9.61 -1.93
C PRO A 117 2.64 8.48 -2.59
N ARG A 118 3.12 7.54 -1.80
CA ARG A 118 3.96 6.45 -2.28
C ARG A 118 3.43 5.11 -1.78
N MET A 119 3.39 4.14 -2.68
CA MET A 119 3.10 2.76 -2.32
C MET A 119 4.39 2.07 -1.87
N LEU A 120 4.45 1.71 -0.59
CA LEU A 120 5.53 0.91 -0.05
C LEU A 120 5.33 -0.56 -0.40
N ARG A 121 6.41 -1.23 -0.85
CA ARG A 121 6.41 -2.67 -1.11
C ARG A 121 7.21 -3.37 -0.04
N GLY A 122 6.50 -4.13 0.80
CA GLY A 122 7.16 -4.98 1.79
C GLY A 122 7.91 -6.12 1.10
N MET A 123 9.15 -6.37 1.53
CA MET A 123 9.90 -7.56 1.14
C MET A 123 9.73 -8.61 2.26
N ALA A 124 9.07 -9.70 1.93
CA ALA A 124 8.71 -10.72 2.91
C ALA A 124 9.66 -11.92 2.85
N GLU A 125 9.80 -12.60 3.98
CA GLU A 125 10.62 -13.78 4.08
C GLU A 125 10.08 -14.94 3.22
N TYR A 126 10.98 -15.80 2.78
CA TYR A 126 10.74 -16.85 1.79
C TYR A 126 9.66 -17.86 2.19
N TYR A 127 9.49 -18.11 3.49
CA TYR A 127 8.52 -19.10 3.94
C TYR A 127 7.07 -18.58 3.92
N LEU A 128 6.85 -17.26 4.02
CA LEU A 128 5.50 -16.68 4.07
C LEU A 128 4.62 -17.03 2.87
N PRO A 129 5.13 -17.01 1.62
CA PRO A 129 4.35 -17.46 0.47
C PRO A 129 4.00 -18.95 0.47
N THR A 130 4.63 -19.78 1.31
CA THR A 130 4.30 -21.22 1.42
C THR A 130 3.04 -21.47 2.24
N ILE A 131 2.59 -20.47 3.00
CA ILE A 131 1.35 -20.57 3.78
C ILE A 131 0.15 -20.50 2.81
N PRO A 132 -0.78 -21.47 2.85
CA PRO A 132 -1.95 -21.48 1.97
C PRO A 132 -2.70 -20.14 1.98
N PHE A 133 -3.10 -19.67 0.81
CA PHE A 133 -3.80 -18.40 0.58
C PHE A 133 -3.00 -17.13 0.94
N PHE A 134 -1.99 -17.21 1.79
CA PHE A 134 -1.23 -16.05 2.24
C PHE A 134 -0.40 -15.44 1.12
N SER A 135 0.16 -16.24 0.22
CA SER A 135 0.90 -15.75 -0.95
C SER A 135 0.05 -14.83 -1.83
N VAL A 136 -1.18 -15.26 -2.12
CA VAL A 136 -2.12 -14.46 -2.94
C VAL A 136 -2.43 -13.14 -2.23
N PHE A 137 -2.75 -13.19 -0.95
CA PHE A 137 -3.01 -12.00 -0.13
C PHE A 137 -1.82 -11.04 -0.15
N MET A 138 -0.62 -11.54 0.13
CA MET A 138 0.62 -10.78 0.20
C MET A 138 0.90 -10.03 -1.12
N HIS A 139 0.82 -10.74 -2.27
CA HIS A 139 1.04 -10.12 -3.58
C HIS A 139 -0.04 -9.10 -3.92
N ARG A 140 -1.31 -9.38 -3.58
CA ARG A 140 -2.42 -8.42 -3.79
C ARG A 140 -2.24 -7.14 -2.99
N MET A 141 -1.58 -7.22 -1.84
CA MET A 141 -1.21 -6.06 -1.01
C MET A 141 0.06 -5.36 -1.48
N GLY A 142 0.72 -5.85 -2.53
CA GLY A 142 1.91 -5.26 -3.09
C GLY A 142 3.21 -5.69 -2.43
N SER A 143 3.18 -6.66 -1.52
CA SER A 143 4.39 -7.26 -0.96
C SER A 143 4.99 -8.27 -1.93
N VAL A 144 6.30 -8.42 -1.89
CA VAL A 144 7.07 -9.35 -2.74
C VAL A 144 7.96 -10.24 -1.87
N VAL A 145 8.42 -11.35 -2.43
CA VAL A 145 9.42 -12.18 -1.76
C VAL A 145 10.78 -11.47 -1.78
N GLY A 146 11.48 -11.48 -0.65
CA GLY A 146 12.78 -10.84 -0.45
C GLY A 146 13.92 -11.56 -1.17
N THR A 147 13.93 -11.49 -2.49
CA THR A 147 15.02 -12.04 -3.31
C THR A 147 15.88 -10.91 -3.89
N PRO A 148 17.18 -11.15 -4.16
CA PRO A 148 18.02 -10.16 -4.85
C PRO A 148 17.42 -9.71 -6.18
N SER A 149 16.80 -10.62 -6.93
CA SER A 149 16.16 -10.31 -8.21
C SER A 149 14.98 -9.34 -8.02
N ASN A 150 14.08 -9.62 -7.06
CA ASN A 150 12.95 -8.73 -6.79
C ASN A 150 13.42 -7.36 -6.28
N CYS A 151 14.47 -7.33 -5.45
CA CYS A 151 15.07 -6.08 -5.00
C CYS A 151 15.60 -5.26 -6.19
N ALA A 152 16.36 -5.89 -7.08
CA ALA A 152 16.89 -5.22 -8.28
C ALA A 152 15.80 -4.72 -9.23
N HIS A 153 14.65 -5.39 -9.30
CA HIS A 153 13.51 -4.94 -10.12
C HIS A 153 12.74 -3.77 -9.49
N LEU A 154 12.75 -3.66 -8.16
CA LEU A 154 12.09 -2.58 -7.44
C LEU A 154 12.92 -1.30 -7.40
N LEU A 155 14.23 -1.42 -7.38
CA LEU A 155 15.20 -0.33 -7.41
C LEU A 155 15.65 0.02 -8.83
#